data_87f0c2243e953ff8bc2605c29bd185c2
#
_entry.id   87f0c2243e953ff8bc2605c29bd185c2
#
_cell.length_a   1.000
_cell.length_b   1.000
_cell.length_c   1.000
_cell.angle_alpha   90.00
_cell.angle_beta   90.00
_cell.angle_gamma   90.00
#
_symmetry.space_group_name_H-M   'P 1'
#
loop_
_entity.id
_entity.type
_entity.pdbx_description
1 polymer ?
#
loop_
_entity_poly.entity_id
_entity_poly.type
_entity_poly.pdbx_seq_one_letter_code
_entity_poly.pdbx_strand_id
1 'polypeptide(L)'
;ITAASHGGVACGELAQTQGCSDGPCPMHCQVSSFTAWSTCTKTCGGGKQSRSRTVVSSAQHGGYTCPFLAEDRSCNTDACPVDCQLSSFNAWTTCTHTCGAGTRFRSRSIVVPPQYGGVACGSTTQSSKCNEHACPLDCVVSDYGDWTACTKSCGGGWQAHTRTKLSDAQHGGVQCPALKKSRACSTAPCPVDCILNTFDDWSICSASCGGG
;
A
#
# COMPACT_ATOMS: atom_id res chain seq x y z
N ILE A 1 70.17 23.77 87.61
CA ILE A 1 71.54 23.50 87.14
C ILE A 1 72.36 24.71 87.49
N THR A 2 73.41 24.50 88.36
CA THR A 2 74.30 25.58 88.80
C THR A 2 75.51 25.59 87.83
N ALA A 3 75.83 26.74 87.29
CA ALA A 3 77.01 26.90 86.44
C ALA A 3 78.33 26.71 87.22
N ALA A 4 79.36 26.15 86.67
CA ALA A 4 80.62 26.00 87.31
C ALA A 4 81.24 27.39 87.61
N SER A 5 81.74 27.55 88.88
CA SER A 5 82.41 28.79 89.39
C SER A 5 83.68 28.43 90.12
N HIS A 6 84.54 29.42 90.37
CA HIS A 6 85.78 29.29 91.13
C HIS A 6 86.75 28.16 90.67
N GLY A 7 86.91 27.94 89.31
CA GLY A 7 87.75 26.94 88.75
C GLY A 7 87.17 25.52 88.64
N GLY A 8 85.94 25.38 88.91
CA GLY A 8 85.24 24.09 88.72
C GLY A 8 85.12 23.71 87.21
N VAL A 9 85.01 22.41 86.90
CA VAL A 9 84.87 21.89 85.59
C VAL A 9 83.50 22.29 84.97
N ALA A 10 83.48 22.84 83.79
CA ALA A 10 82.25 23.22 83.14
C ALA A 10 81.36 22.00 82.90
N CYS A 11 80.04 22.26 83.01
CA CYS A 11 79.07 21.20 82.67
C CYS A 11 79.33 20.73 81.23
N GLY A 12 79.26 19.45 81.00
CA GLY A 12 79.27 18.89 79.65
C GLY A 12 78.00 19.30 78.86
N GLU A 13 77.83 18.81 77.73
CA GLU A 13 76.66 19.09 76.83
C GLU A 13 75.37 18.86 77.61
N LEU A 14 74.53 19.90 77.66
CA LEU A 14 73.22 19.90 78.41
C LEU A 14 72.08 19.30 77.53
N ALA A 15 72.35 18.98 76.32
CA ALA A 15 71.41 18.36 75.47
C ALA A 15 72.11 17.27 74.64
N GLN A 16 71.48 16.15 74.57
CA GLN A 16 71.93 15.07 73.70
C GLN A 16 70.77 14.86 72.68
N THR A 17 71.09 14.72 71.41
CA THR A 17 70.20 14.35 70.35
C THR A 17 70.50 12.93 69.94
N GLN A 18 69.53 12.09 69.91
CA GLN A 18 69.58 10.74 69.39
C GLN A 18 68.68 10.61 68.21
N GLY A 19 69.15 10.02 67.16
CA GLY A 19 68.27 9.68 66.04
C GLY A 19 67.18 8.72 66.52
N CYS A 20 65.90 9.05 66.24
CA CYS A 20 64.72 8.33 66.71
C CYS A 20 63.95 7.60 65.64
N SER A 21 64.45 7.49 64.42
CA SER A 21 63.81 6.70 63.37
C SER A 21 64.65 5.55 62.88
N ASP A 22 64.20 4.35 63.10
CA ASP A 22 64.96 3.10 62.83
C ASP A 22 64.66 2.52 61.44
N GLY A 23 63.98 3.27 60.58
CA GLY A 23 63.66 2.75 59.27
C GLY A 23 63.29 3.82 58.25
N PRO A 24 63.19 3.46 56.99
CA PRO A 24 62.79 4.36 55.92
C PRO A 24 61.33 4.77 56.04
N CYS A 25 60.96 6.02 55.77
CA CYS A 25 59.62 6.54 55.79
C CYS A 25 58.70 5.80 54.81
N PRO A 26 57.47 5.59 55.18
CA PRO A 26 56.46 5.01 54.28
C PRO A 26 56.35 5.83 53.00
N MET A 27 56.47 5.16 51.84
CA MET A 27 56.26 5.75 50.48
C MET A 27 54.93 5.30 49.94
N HIS A 28 53.99 6.24 49.73
CA HIS A 28 52.68 5.94 49.18
C HIS A 28 52.75 5.74 47.68
N CYS A 29 51.85 4.92 47.13
CA CYS A 29 51.72 4.76 45.70
C CYS A 29 51.40 6.09 45.01
N GLN A 30 52.12 6.40 43.95
CA GLN A 30 51.85 7.53 43.07
C GLN A 30 51.38 7.00 41.71
N VAL A 31 50.29 7.59 41.18
CA VAL A 31 49.69 7.23 39.90
C VAL A 31 49.67 8.45 39.00
N SER A 32 49.66 8.22 37.69
CA SER A 32 49.49 9.28 36.71
C SER A 32 48.04 9.83 36.73
N SER A 33 47.82 10.95 36.05
CA SER A 33 46.47 11.37 35.71
C SER A 33 45.77 10.31 34.81
N PHE A 34 44.47 10.23 34.90
CA PHE A 34 43.68 9.40 33.98
C PHE A 34 43.82 9.88 32.55
N THR A 35 43.85 8.94 31.61
CA THR A 35 43.70 9.22 30.18
C THR A 35 42.36 9.88 29.90
N ALA A 36 42.17 10.44 28.72
CA ALA A 36 40.83 10.80 28.23
C ALA A 36 39.94 9.56 28.19
N TRP A 37 38.62 9.76 28.31
CA TRP A 37 37.67 8.69 28.14
C TRP A 37 37.74 8.13 26.70
N SER A 38 37.64 6.81 26.57
CA SER A 38 37.50 6.15 25.26
C SER A 38 36.24 6.62 24.53
N THR A 39 36.13 6.33 23.27
CA THR A 39 34.86 6.42 22.54
C THR A 39 33.83 5.50 23.18
N CYS A 40 32.55 5.87 23.13
CA CYS A 40 31.48 5.01 23.60
C CYS A 40 31.40 3.74 22.75
N THR A 41 31.20 2.59 23.39
CA THR A 41 31.11 1.28 22.70
C THR A 41 29.85 1.12 21.84
N LYS A 42 28.86 1.99 22.04
CA LYS A 42 27.62 2.01 21.25
C LYS A 42 27.21 3.44 20.93
N THR A 43 26.52 3.60 19.83
CA THR A 43 25.99 4.91 19.40
C THR A 43 24.67 5.26 20.11
N CYS A 44 23.95 4.26 20.61
CA CYS A 44 22.70 4.40 21.36
C CYS A 44 22.43 3.12 22.18
N GLY A 45 21.38 3.12 23.00
CA GLY A 45 20.94 1.93 23.75
C GLY A 45 21.88 1.53 24.89
N GLY A 46 22.68 2.46 25.40
CA GLY A 46 23.57 2.21 26.53
C GLY A 46 24.89 1.53 26.13
N GLY A 47 25.95 2.31 26.03
CA GLY A 47 27.32 1.86 25.88
C GLY A 47 28.16 2.10 27.12
N LYS A 48 29.45 1.78 27.05
CA LYS A 48 30.44 2.05 28.08
C LYS A 48 31.61 2.83 27.49
N GLN A 49 32.15 3.71 28.29
CA GLN A 49 33.47 4.36 28.08
C GLN A 49 34.38 3.96 29.23
N SER A 50 35.61 3.77 28.96
CA SER A 50 36.66 3.47 29.95
C SER A 50 37.81 4.48 29.89
N ARG A 51 38.49 4.66 30.99
CA ARG A 51 39.75 5.38 31.08
C ARG A 51 40.66 4.66 32.04
N SER A 52 41.96 4.85 31.88
CA SER A 52 42.97 4.22 32.73
C SER A 52 44.06 5.21 33.12
N ARG A 53 44.83 4.83 34.12
CA ARG A 53 46.05 5.51 34.56
C ARG A 53 47.09 4.46 34.91
N THR A 54 48.36 4.90 34.95
CA THR A 54 49.47 4.03 35.24
C THR A 54 50.07 4.32 36.63
N VAL A 55 50.71 3.34 37.20
CA VAL A 55 51.51 3.51 38.43
C VAL A 55 52.81 4.21 38.06
N VAL A 56 53.09 5.33 38.70
CA VAL A 56 54.34 6.09 38.58
C VAL A 56 55.39 5.55 39.57
N SER A 57 54.95 5.33 40.82
CA SER A 57 55.78 4.65 41.81
C SER A 57 54.94 3.75 42.71
N SER A 58 55.40 2.55 42.96
CA SER A 58 54.75 1.63 43.88
C SER A 58 54.94 1.99 45.34
N ALA A 59 53.95 1.64 46.17
CA ALA A 59 54.07 1.80 47.63
C ALA A 59 55.24 0.97 48.19
N GLN A 60 55.98 1.55 49.14
CA GLN A 60 57.09 0.88 49.84
C GLN A 60 57.03 1.21 51.32
N HIS A 61 57.70 0.41 52.15
CA HIS A 61 57.86 0.63 53.58
C HIS A 61 56.51 0.87 54.34
N GLY A 62 55.47 0.14 53.96
CA GLY A 62 54.20 0.28 54.61
C GLY A 62 53.32 1.47 54.13
N GLY A 63 53.63 2.08 53.00
CA GLY A 63 52.82 3.14 52.38
C GLY A 63 51.50 2.62 51.85
N TYR A 64 50.53 3.52 51.57
CA TYR A 64 49.26 3.19 50.99
C TYR A 64 49.37 2.59 49.59
N THR A 65 48.62 1.52 49.34
CA THR A 65 48.56 0.85 48.05
C THR A 65 47.98 1.75 46.94
N CYS A 66 48.20 1.38 45.70
CA CYS A 66 47.70 2.14 44.56
C CYS A 66 46.14 2.11 44.52
N PRO A 67 45.49 3.25 44.27
CA PRO A 67 44.10 3.32 44.03
C PRO A 67 43.73 2.70 42.65
N PHE A 68 42.42 2.59 42.37
CA PHE A 68 41.93 2.03 41.10
C PHE A 68 42.63 2.64 39.87
N LEU A 69 43.09 1.78 38.96
CA LEU A 69 43.81 2.16 37.76
C LEU A 69 42.89 2.28 36.52
N ALA A 70 41.66 1.84 36.60
CA ALA A 70 40.69 1.94 35.54
C ALA A 70 39.35 2.38 36.09
N GLU A 71 38.59 3.08 35.29
CA GLU A 71 37.22 3.51 35.56
C GLU A 71 36.34 3.33 34.31
N ASP A 72 35.09 2.92 34.52
CA ASP A 72 34.07 2.80 33.47
C ASP A 72 32.90 3.73 33.79
N ARG A 73 32.25 4.24 32.76
CA ARG A 73 30.98 4.94 32.87
C ARG A 73 30.03 4.57 31.74
N SER A 74 28.74 4.69 31.96
CA SER A 74 27.74 4.57 30.92
C SER A 74 27.75 5.79 29.99
N CYS A 75 27.42 5.55 28.72
CA CYS A 75 27.31 6.57 27.67
C CYS A 75 26.25 6.19 26.66
N ASN A 76 25.72 7.17 25.91
CA ASN A 76 24.72 6.98 24.86
C ASN A 76 23.54 6.11 25.36
N THR A 77 22.98 6.51 26.51
CA THR A 77 21.94 5.74 27.22
C THR A 77 20.56 5.87 26.57
N ASP A 78 20.36 6.80 25.65
CA ASP A 78 19.13 6.97 24.93
C ASP A 78 18.83 5.74 24.06
N ALA A 79 17.55 5.38 23.98
CA ALA A 79 17.10 4.26 23.16
C ALA A 79 17.48 4.46 21.69
N CYS A 80 17.87 3.37 21.01
CA CYS A 80 18.17 3.43 19.59
C CYS A 80 16.91 3.71 18.76
N PRO A 81 17.04 4.49 17.66
CA PRO A 81 15.98 4.67 16.71
C PRO A 81 15.48 3.31 16.19
N VAL A 82 14.18 3.16 16.14
CA VAL A 82 13.50 2.01 15.54
C VAL A 82 12.77 2.50 14.31
N ASP A 83 13.19 2.02 13.14
CA ASP A 83 12.57 2.38 11.88
C ASP A 83 11.24 1.64 11.68
N CYS A 84 10.35 2.28 10.96
CA CYS A 84 9.09 1.65 10.56
C CYS A 84 9.33 0.40 9.72
N GLN A 85 8.64 -0.69 10.07
CA GLN A 85 8.57 -1.88 9.24
C GLN A 85 7.14 -2.09 8.76
N LEU A 86 7.01 -2.29 7.44
CA LEU A 86 5.74 -2.49 6.77
C LEU A 86 5.63 -3.93 6.28
N SER A 87 4.42 -4.48 6.30
CA SER A 87 4.14 -5.76 5.66
C SER A 87 4.22 -5.62 4.13
N SER A 88 4.21 -6.75 3.43
CA SER A 88 3.91 -6.77 2.01
C SER A 88 2.51 -6.23 1.75
N PHE A 89 2.29 -5.69 0.55
CA PHE A 89 0.95 -5.31 0.12
C PHE A 89 0.05 -6.54 -0.04
N ASN A 90 -1.19 -6.44 0.38
CA ASN A 90 -2.24 -7.40 0.08
C ASN A 90 -2.48 -7.45 -1.45
N ALA A 91 -3.24 -8.45 -1.89
CA ALA A 91 -3.73 -8.49 -3.26
C ALA A 91 -4.54 -7.23 -3.61
N TRP A 92 -4.57 -6.89 -4.91
CA TRP A 92 -5.41 -5.80 -5.39
C TRP A 92 -6.88 -6.15 -5.20
N THR A 93 -7.70 -5.15 -4.84
CA THR A 93 -9.16 -5.26 -4.91
C THR A 93 -9.61 -5.47 -6.35
N THR A 94 -10.85 -5.89 -6.53
CA THR A 94 -11.51 -5.82 -7.84
C THR A 94 -11.52 -4.38 -8.33
N CYS A 95 -11.52 -4.20 -9.65
CA CYS A 95 -11.66 -2.89 -10.27
C CYS A 95 -13.04 -2.30 -9.98
N THR A 96 -13.13 -1.00 -9.74
CA THR A 96 -14.40 -0.30 -9.46
C THR A 96 -15.36 -0.30 -10.65
N HIS A 97 -14.84 -0.47 -11.88
CA HIS A 97 -15.62 -0.54 -13.11
C HIS A 97 -15.14 -1.71 -13.96
N THR A 98 -16.07 -2.31 -14.69
CA THR A 98 -15.76 -3.41 -15.61
C THR A 98 -15.16 -2.91 -16.94
N CYS A 99 -15.38 -1.64 -17.27
CA CYS A 99 -14.87 -0.94 -18.45
C CYS A 99 -14.87 0.58 -18.20
N GLY A 100 -14.31 1.36 -19.11
CA GLY A 100 -14.37 2.83 -19.05
C GLY A 100 -13.46 3.46 -17.99
N ALA A 101 -12.35 2.81 -17.63
CA ALA A 101 -11.37 3.23 -16.64
C ALA A 101 -11.88 3.23 -15.19
N GLY A 102 -11.61 2.14 -14.50
CA GLY A 102 -11.81 2.01 -13.05
C GLY A 102 -10.52 2.21 -12.26
N THR A 103 -10.63 2.10 -10.95
CA THR A 103 -9.51 2.11 -10.01
C THR A 103 -9.57 0.88 -9.12
N ARG A 104 -8.42 0.30 -8.82
CA ARG A 104 -8.25 -0.77 -7.83
C ARG A 104 -7.29 -0.31 -6.77
N PHE A 105 -7.41 -0.86 -5.59
CA PHE A 105 -6.64 -0.48 -4.41
C PHE A 105 -5.97 -1.70 -3.79
N ARG A 106 -4.90 -1.46 -3.08
CA ARG A 106 -4.30 -2.44 -2.17
C ARG A 106 -3.76 -1.73 -0.94
N SER A 107 -3.64 -2.46 0.13
CA SER A 107 -3.14 -1.93 1.40
C SER A 107 -2.09 -2.85 2.00
N ARG A 108 -1.35 -2.34 2.95
CA ARG A 108 -0.42 -3.05 3.82
C ARG A 108 -0.52 -2.50 5.23
N SER A 109 -0.10 -3.27 6.19
CA SER A 109 -0.11 -2.89 7.60
C SER A 109 1.27 -2.45 8.08
N ILE A 110 1.29 -1.67 9.14
CA ILE A 110 2.50 -1.37 9.90
C ILE A 110 2.77 -2.55 10.83
N VAL A 111 3.94 -3.19 10.68
CA VAL A 111 4.40 -4.29 11.53
C VAL A 111 5.11 -3.76 12.76
N VAL A 112 6.00 -2.78 12.56
CA VAL A 112 6.71 -2.09 13.65
C VAL A 112 6.54 -0.59 13.43
N PRO A 113 5.90 0.13 14.36
CA PRO A 113 5.82 1.59 14.28
C PRO A 113 7.19 2.22 14.57
N PRO A 114 7.51 3.37 13.97
CA PRO A 114 8.76 4.06 14.24
C PRO A 114 8.78 4.58 15.69
N GLN A 115 9.95 4.48 16.34
CA GLN A 115 10.15 4.96 17.71
C GLN A 115 11.51 5.65 17.83
N TYR A 116 11.66 6.48 18.84
CA TYR A 116 12.92 7.12 19.21
C TYR A 116 13.62 7.84 18.05
N GLY A 117 12.84 8.46 17.16
CA GLY A 117 13.39 9.20 16.01
C GLY A 117 13.76 8.32 14.81
N GLY A 118 13.32 7.06 14.75
CA GLY A 118 13.48 6.21 13.57
C GLY A 118 12.67 6.70 12.38
N VAL A 119 12.96 6.16 11.20
CA VAL A 119 12.36 6.54 9.93
C VAL A 119 10.86 6.26 9.94
N ALA A 120 10.07 7.26 9.56
CA ALA A 120 8.61 7.17 9.49
C ALA A 120 8.14 6.17 8.41
N CYS A 121 6.93 5.63 8.59
CA CYS A 121 6.33 4.72 7.64
C CYS A 121 6.00 5.42 6.32
N GLY A 122 6.30 4.78 5.21
CA GLY A 122 5.77 5.15 3.90
C GLY A 122 4.28 4.85 3.77
N SER A 123 3.72 5.11 2.58
CA SER A 123 2.29 4.89 2.32
C SER A 123 1.86 3.44 2.60
N THR A 124 0.75 3.30 3.31
CA THR A 124 0.10 2.02 3.60
C THR A 124 -0.96 1.65 2.56
N THR A 125 -1.28 2.54 1.63
CA THR A 125 -2.25 2.31 0.56
C THR A 125 -1.63 2.61 -0.79
N GLN A 126 -2.11 1.93 -1.82
CA GLN A 126 -1.73 2.16 -3.21
C GLN A 126 -2.95 1.99 -4.10
N SER A 127 -3.07 2.82 -5.12
CA SER A 127 -4.12 2.74 -6.15
C SER A 127 -3.50 2.54 -7.53
N SER A 128 -4.25 1.93 -8.44
CA SER A 128 -3.86 1.71 -9.82
C SER A 128 -5.09 1.76 -10.73
N LYS A 129 -4.95 2.31 -11.91
CA LYS A 129 -5.99 2.24 -12.94
C LYS A 129 -6.17 0.82 -13.44
N CYS A 130 -7.36 0.50 -13.88
CA CYS A 130 -7.73 -0.81 -14.42
C CYS A 130 -8.93 -0.68 -15.37
N ASN A 131 -9.12 -1.70 -16.26
CA ASN A 131 -10.22 -1.75 -17.21
C ASN A 131 -10.37 -0.46 -18.04
N GLU A 132 -9.25 0.03 -18.58
CA GLU A 132 -9.20 1.29 -19.33
C GLU A 132 -9.81 1.19 -20.73
N HIS A 133 -10.23 0.00 -21.18
CA HIS A 133 -10.94 -0.19 -22.45
C HIS A 133 -12.32 0.44 -22.40
N ALA A 134 -12.79 0.96 -23.53
CA ALA A 134 -14.10 1.56 -23.65
C ALA A 134 -15.22 0.55 -23.35
N CYS A 135 -16.32 1.01 -22.74
CA CYS A 135 -17.48 0.17 -22.48
C CYS A 135 -18.23 -0.18 -23.75
N PRO A 136 -18.80 -1.40 -23.84
CA PRO A 136 -19.71 -1.77 -24.92
C PRO A 136 -20.87 -0.78 -25.02
N LEU A 137 -21.14 -0.34 -26.23
CA LEU A 137 -22.28 0.48 -26.58
C LEU A 137 -23.18 -0.33 -27.50
N ASP A 138 -24.44 -0.54 -27.10
CA ASP A 138 -25.41 -1.27 -27.88
C ASP A 138 -25.93 -0.42 -29.04
N CYS A 139 -26.35 -1.08 -30.10
CA CYS A 139 -27.05 -0.44 -31.19
C CYS A 139 -28.35 0.19 -30.70
N VAL A 140 -28.59 1.43 -31.07
CA VAL A 140 -29.84 2.14 -30.82
C VAL A 140 -30.64 2.23 -32.10
N VAL A 141 -31.93 1.85 -32.05
CA VAL A 141 -32.86 1.92 -33.15
C VAL A 141 -34.08 2.76 -32.77
N SER A 142 -34.77 3.35 -33.75
CA SER A 142 -36.02 4.02 -33.55
C SER A 142 -37.15 3.01 -33.26
N ASP A 143 -38.29 3.52 -32.85
CA ASP A 143 -39.52 2.75 -32.90
C ASP A 143 -39.87 2.39 -34.36
N TYR A 144 -40.70 1.34 -34.53
CA TYR A 144 -41.21 0.98 -35.83
C TYR A 144 -42.26 2.02 -36.29
N GLY A 145 -42.16 2.42 -37.55
CA GLY A 145 -43.18 3.22 -38.21
C GLY A 145 -44.45 2.41 -38.47
N ASP A 146 -45.42 3.03 -39.10
CA ASP A 146 -46.69 2.39 -39.47
C ASP A 146 -46.50 1.22 -40.43
N TRP A 147 -47.48 0.27 -40.38
CA TRP A 147 -47.52 -0.79 -41.35
C TRP A 147 -47.84 -0.24 -42.77
N THR A 148 -47.13 -0.68 -43.78
CA THR A 148 -47.49 -0.37 -45.15
C THR A 148 -48.86 -0.93 -45.51
N ALA A 149 -49.44 -0.41 -46.55
CA ALA A 149 -50.62 -1.04 -47.16
C ALA A 149 -50.32 -2.50 -47.48
N CYS A 150 -51.35 -3.36 -47.41
CA CYS A 150 -51.24 -4.74 -47.83
C CYS A 150 -50.99 -4.83 -49.34
N THR A 151 -50.09 -5.70 -49.77
CA THR A 151 -49.70 -5.88 -51.19
C THR A 151 -50.85 -6.43 -52.05
N LYS A 152 -51.89 -7.02 -51.43
CA LYS A 152 -53.06 -7.53 -52.11
C LYS A 152 -54.30 -7.17 -51.31
N SER A 153 -55.40 -7.01 -51.99
CA SER A 153 -56.73 -6.73 -51.36
C SER A 153 -57.35 -7.99 -50.79
N CYS A 154 -57.07 -9.16 -51.32
CA CYS A 154 -57.58 -10.46 -50.93
C CYS A 154 -56.61 -11.59 -51.35
N GLY A 155 -56.87 -12.82 -50.93
CA GLY A 155 -56.10 -14.01 -51.32
C GLY A 155 -54.68 -14.06 -50.73
N GLY A 156 -54.45 -13.37 -49.63
CA GLY A 156 -53.14 -13.37 -48.93
C GLY A 156 -52.09 -12.42 -49.54
N GLY A 157 -51.85 -11.31 -48.85
CA GLY A 157 -50.82 -10.35 -49.13
C GLY A 157 -49.85 -10.22 -47.98
N TRP A 158 -48.89 -9.31 -48.08
CA TRP A 158 -47.91 -8.98 -47.08
C TRP A 158 -47.91 -7.47 -46.80
N GLN A 159 -47.71 -7.10 -45.54
CA GLN A 159 -47.43 -5.74 -45.12
C GLN A 159 -46.16 -5.73 -44.30
N ALA A 160 -45.45 -4.65 -44.30
CA ALA A 160 -44.21 -4.49 -43.56
C ALA A 160 -44.20 -3.17 -42.80
N HIS A 161 -43.43 -3.12 -41.71
CA HIS A 161 -43.04 -1.88 -41.08
C HIS A 161 -41.55 -1.87 -40.88
N THR A 162 -40.93 -0.70 -40.88
CA THR A 162 -39.50 -0.50 -40.77
C THR A 162 -39.18 0.47 -39.63
N ARG A 163 -38.00 0.37 -39.16
CA ARG A 163 -37.38 1.32 -38.21
C ARG A 163 -35.99 1.69 -38.70
N THR A 164 -35.47 2.82 -38.23
CA THR A 164 -34.15 3.31 -38.57
C THR A 164 -33.11 2.98 -37.50
N LYS A 165 -31.91 2.76 -37.91
CA LYS A 165 -30.76 2.68 -37.03
C LYS A 165 -30.36 4.09 -36.63
N LEU A 166 -30.28 4.39 -35.33
CA LEU A 166 -29.87 5.68 -34.78
C LEU A 166 -28.36 5.69 -34.45
N SER A 167 -27.82 4.58 -33.92
CA SER A 167 -26.38 4.42 -33.74
C SER A 167 -25.95 2.96 -33.91
N ASP A 168 -24.72 2.76 -34.36
CA ASP A 168 -24.12 1.42 -34.45
C ASP A 168 -23.66 0.93 -33.08
N ALA A 169 -23.67 -0.40 -32.89
CA ALA A 169 -23.00 -1.02 -31.77
C ALA A 169 -21.48 -0.78 -31.85
N GLN A 170 -20.87 -0.44 -30.70
CA GLN A 170 -19.41 -0.23 -30.61
C GLN A 170 -18.83 -1.04 -29.44
N HIS A 171 -17.52 -1.26 -29.50
CA HIS A 171 -16.75 -1.91 -28.44
C HIS A 171 -17.32 -3.25 -27.95
N GLY A 172 -17.96 -4.02 -28.84
CA GLY A 172 -18.55 -5.31 -28.51
C GLY A 172 -19.96 -5.27 -27.95
N GLY A 173 -20.67 -4.13 -28.08
CA GLY A 173 -22.09 -4.02 -27.73
C GLY A 173 -22.99 -4.86 -28.66
N VAL A 174 -24.25 -5.02 -28.26
CA VAL A 174 -25.24 -5.82 -28.95
C VAL A 174 -25.56 -5.21 -30.32
N GLN A 175 -25.48 -6.04 -31.36
CA GLN A 175 -25.77 -5.63 -32.73
C GLN A 175 -27.22 -5.22 -32.92
N CYS A 176 -27.47 -4.42 -33.95
CA CYS A 176 -28.84 -3.95 -34.27
C CYS A 176 -29.77 -5.12 -34.53
N PRO A 177 -30.94 -5.16 -33.88
CA PRO A 177 -31.95 -6.11 -34.21
C PRO A 177 -32.59 -5.77 -35.57
N ALA A 178 -33.34 -6.72 -36.18
CA ALA A 178 -33.94 -6.55 -37.52
C ALA A 178 -34.67 -5.21 -37.63
N LEU A 179 -34.31 -4.49 -38.71
CA LEU A 179 -34.88 -3.16 -38.99
C LEU A 179 -36.23 -3.24 -39.76
N LYS A 180 -36.62 -4.43 -40.20
CA LYS A 180 -37.89 -4.66 -40.94
C LYS A 180 -38.59 -5.88 -40.33
N LYS A 181 -39.90 -5.76 -40.15
CA LYS A 181 -40.80 -6.88 -39.83
C LYS A 181 -41.87 -6.95 -40.91
N SER A 182 -42.34 -8.15 -41.23
CA SER A 182 -43.40 -8.38 -42.16
C SER A 182 -44.44 -9.32 -41.55
N ARG A 183 -45.68 -9.15 -41.94
CA ARG A 183 -46.78 -10.04 -41.56
C ARG A 183 -47.75 -10.26 -42.74
N ALA A 184 -48.48 -11.37 -42.77
CA ALA A 184 -49.52 -11.63 -43.69
C ALA A 184 -50.71 -10.69 -43.44
N CYS A 185 -51.41 -10.32 -44.52
CA CYS A 185 -52.60 -9.49 -44.48
C CYS A 185 -53.53 -9.91 -45.60
N SER A 186 -54.80 -9.45 -45.54
CA SER A 186 -55.86 -9.74 -46.56
C SER A 186 -55.95 -11.23 -46.88
N THR A 187 -55.99 -12.08 -45.87
CA THR A 187 -55.92 -13.54 -46.04
C THR A 187 -57.27 -14.17 -46.48
N ALA A 188 -58.35 -13.40 -46.51
CA ALA A 188 -59.62 -13.86 -46.98
C ALA A 188 -59.50 -14.20 -48.49
N PRO A 189 -60.19 -15.28 -48.96
CA PRO A 189 -60.20 -15.58 -50.40
C PRO A 189 -60.73 -14.41 -51.23
N CYS A 190 -60.27 -14.27 -52.43
CA CYS A 190 -60.83 -13.29 -53.35
C CYS A 190 -62.23 -13.73 -53.85
N PRO A 191 -63.15 -12.75 -54.03
CA PRO A 191 -64.36 -13.04 -54.69
C PRO A 191 -64.09 -13.69 -56.07
N VAL A 192 -64.86 -14.72 -56.36
CA VAL A 192 -64.86 -15.36 -57.67
C VAL A 192 -66.15 -15.00 -58.31
N ASP A 193 -66.09 -14.28 -59.39
CA ASP A 193 -67.28 -13.95 -60.17
C ASP A 193 -67.87 -15.21 -60.80
N CYS A 194 -69.19 -15.28 -60.86
CA CYS A 194 -69.91 -16.34 -61.59
C CYS A 194 -69.58 -16.21 -63.07
N ILE A 195 -69.06 -17.25 -63.65
CA ILE A 195 -68.79 -17.32 -65.06
C ILE A 195 -69.94 -18.16 -65.65
N LEU A 196 -70.80 -17.53 -66.45
CA LEU A 196 -71.80 -18.22 -67.22
C LEU A 196 -71.19 -18.64 -68.56
N ASN A 197 -71.42 -19.87 -68.94
CA ASN A 197 -71.11 -20.31 -70.29
C ASN A 197 -72.02 -19.60 -71.27
N THR A 198 -71.72 -19.57 -72.52
CA THR A 198 -72.56 -19.16 -73.63
C THR A 198 -73.78 -20.07 -73.63
N PHE A 199 -74.92 -19.47 -73.77
CA PHE A 199 -76.14 -20.30 -73.89
C PHE A 199 -75.97 -21.25 -75.12
N ASP A 200 -76.43 -22.47 -74.92
CA ASP A 200 -76.54 -23.42 -76.00
C ASP A 200 -77.60 -22.94 -77.03
N ASP A 201 -77.62 -23.52 -78.18
CA ASP A 201 -78.60 -23.20 -79.19
C ASP A 201 -80.04 -23.46 -78.68
N TRP A 202 -80.96 -22.65 -79.14
CA TRP A 202 -82.33 -22.80 -78.76
C TRP A 202 -82.82 -24.21 -79.05
N SER A 203 -83.45 -24.80 -78.08
CA SER A 203 -84.15 -26.07 -78.35
C SER A 203 -85.31 -25.88 -79.30
N ILE A 204 -85.66 -26.97 -79.90
CA ILE A 204 -86.95 -26.97 -80.73
C ILE A 204 -88.07 -26.52 -79.86
N CYS A 205 -88.98 -25.73 -80.49
CA CYS A 205 -90.15 -25.27 -79.76
C CYS A 205 -90.96 -26.46 -79.28
N SER A 206 -91.47 -26.43 -78.02
CA SER A 206 -92.18 -27.52 -77.36
C SER A 206 -93.59 -27.73 -77.99
N ALA A 207 -94.12 -26.72 -78.72
CA ALA A 207 -95.41 -26.85 -79.42
C ALA A 207 -95.27 -26.30 -80.89
N SER A 208 -95.88 -26.94 -81.82
CA SER A 208 -95.92 -26.55 -83.25
C SER A 208 -96.92 -25.38 -83.55
N CYS A 209 -97.79 -25.02 -82.57
CA CYS A 209 -98.68 -23.90 -82.66
C CYS A 209 -99.30 -23.59 -81.26
N GLY A 210 -99.80 -22.37 -81.04
CA GLY A 210 -100.47 -21.98 -79.77
C GLY A 210 -99.54 -21.57 -78.59
N GLY A 211 -98.28 -21.22 -78.81
CA GLY A 211 -97.28 -20.81 -77.80
C GLY A 211 -96.65 -22.00 -77.10
N GLY A 212 -95.42 -22.30 -77.47
CA GLY A 212 -94.56 -23.29 -76.89
C GLY A 212 -93.32 -22.67 -76.24
#